data_66b2059919c20aefa0c0b2afb4c5d375
#
_entry.id   66b2059919c20aefa0c0b2afb4c5d375
#
_cell.length_a   1.000
_cell.length_b   1.000
_cell.length_c   1.000
_cell.angle_alpha   90.00
_cell.angle_beta   90.00
_cell.angle_gamma   90.00
#
_symmetry.space_group_name_H-M   'P 1'
#
loop_
_entity.id
_entity.type
_entity.pdbx_description
1 polymer ?
#
loop_
_entity_poly.entity_id
_entity_poly.type
_entity_poly.pdbx_seq_one_letter_code
_entity_poly.pdbx_strand_id
1 'polypeptide(L)'
;MDAPSLHIAMFPWFAMGHLTPYLHLSNKLAKRGHKISFFIPKRTQSKLEQFNLHPHLITFFPINVPHVNGLPHGAETTSDVSFSLGPLIMTAMDLTESQIELLLIQLNPQIVFFDFTYWLPKLTCRLGIKSFQYLIVSPATISYTTCPTRMRIGSGGTSNDLMQAPKGYPVSSIKLHAHEAKYLAQKRNWEFGSGVLFYDRLYNGLSLSDAIGFKGCREIEGPYVDYIEEQFGKPVLLSGPVIPEPPNTTLEENWATWLGGFKDGSVIYCALGSEWILPHDQFQELLLGLELTGLPFLAIVKSPIGCDTIEAALPEGFKERVQGKGIVRSGWIQQQLILEHPSVGCFVTHCGAGSLTEALINKCQMVLLPQLDSDHIINARMMGDGNLKVGVEVMKGEEDGLFTKESVYQAVKIVMDDENELGREVRANHTKVKNLFLGPNLEAACVDDFCQKLQDLL
;
A
#
# COMPACT_ATOMS: atom_id res chain seq x y z
N MET A 1 33.74 -9.26 10.33
CA MET A 1 32.99 -10.34 11.01
C MET A 1 31.57 -10.19 10.53
N ASP A 2 31.01 -11.23 9.92
CA ASP A 2 29.62 -11.18 9.51
C ASP A 2 28.75 -11.00 10.76
N ALA A 3 27.80 -10.06 10.69
CA ALA A 3 26.90 -9.79 11.79
C ALA A 3 26.08 -11.07 12.13
N PRO A 4 25.78 -11.34 13.41
CA PRO A 4 25.09 -12.57 13.79
C PRO A 4 23.71 -12.68 13.11
N SER A 5 23.38 -13.87 12.64
CA SER A 5 22.08 -14.16 12.05
C SER A 5 20.96 -14.02 13.08
N LEU A 6 19.92 -13.25 12.77
CA LEU A 6 18.72 -13.13 13.60
C LEU A 6 17.67 -14.17 13.20
N HIS A 7 16.88 -14.60 14.17
CA HIS A 7 15.62 -15.29 13.94
C HIS A 7 14.46 -14.31 14.15
N ILE A 8 13.73 -14.00 13.10
CA ILE A 8 12.66 -13.01 13.06
C ILE A 8 11.33 -13.70 12.78
N ALA A 9 10.32 -13.43 13.58
CA ALA A 9 8.95 -13.82 13.28
C ALA A 9 8.22 -12.67 12.56
N MET A 10 7.45 -12.98 11.52
CA MET A 10 6.64 -12.03 10.76
C MET A 10 5.17 -12.33 10.95
N PHE A 11 4.40 -11.38 11.49
CA PHE A 11 2.97 -11.50 11.73
C PHE A 11 2.20 -10.31 11.16
N PRO A 12 2.11 -10.18 9.81
CA PRO A 12 1.39 -9.11 9.15
C PRO A 12 -0.13 -9.26 9.26
N TRP A 13 -0.83 -8.15 9.06
CA TRP A 13 -2.28 -8.11 8.88
C TRP A 13 -2.74 -9.05 7.76
N PHE A 14 -3.87 -9.72 7.95
CA PHE A 14 -4.44 -10.69 7.00
C PHE A 14 -5.08 -10.02 5.78
N ALA A 15 -4.28 -9.21 5.10
CA ALA A 15 -4.60 -8.58 3.83
C ALA A 15 -3.43 -8.79 2.85
N MET A 16 -3.73 -9.07 1.58
CA MET A 16 -2.68 -9.30 0.56
C MET A 16 -1.73 -8.10 0.43
N GLY A 17 -2.26 -6.87 0.59
CA GLY A 17 -1.48 -5.63 0.61
C GLY A 17 -0.47 -5.53 1.76
N HIS A 18 -0.58 -6.36 2.81
CA HIS A 18 0.34 -6.46 3.94
C HIS A 18 1.21 -7.72 3.85
N LEU A 19 0.60 -8.86 3.59
CA LEU A 19 1.30 -10.15 3.47
C LEU A 19 2.41 -10.11 2.42
N THR A 20 2.13 -9.56 1.24
CA THR A 20 3.10 -9.49 0.13
C THR A 20 4.30 -8.61 0.44
N PRO A 21 4.17 -7.34 0.90
CA PRO A 21 5.31 -6.51 1.29
C PRO A 21 6.16 -7.11 2.43
N TYR A 22 5.53 -7.75 3.42
CA TYR A 22 6.26 -8.45 4.47
C TYR A 22 7.08 -9.61 3.92
N LEU A 23 6.57 -10.35 2.92
CA LEU A 23 7.32 -11.42 2.28
C LEU A 23 8.47 -10.87 1.42
N HIS A 24 8.27 -9.75 0.73
CA HIS A 24 9.36 -9.07 0.00
C HIS A 24 10.48 -8.63 0.96
N LEU A 25 10.12 -8.04 2.10
CA LEU A 25 11.12 -7.71 3.14
C LEU A 25 11.80 -8.98 3.67
N SER A 26 11.04 -10.05 3.92
CA SER A 26 11.58 -11.34 4.36
C SER A 26 12.64 -11.89 3.39
N ASN A 27 12.41 -11.79 2.08
CA ASN A 27 13.40 -12.17 1.07
C ASN A 27 14.69 -11.33 1.17
N LYS A 28 14.57 -10.00 1.39
CA LYS A 28 15.74 -9.11 1.54
C LYS A 28 16.55 -9.46 2.81
N LEU A 29 15.86 -9.78 3.91
CA LEU A 29 16.48 -10.21 5.17
C LEU A 29 17.10 -11.61 5.07
N ALA A 30 16.40 -12.56 4.44
CA ALA A 30 16.93 -13.91 4.20
C ALA A 30 18.18 -13.90 3.30
N LYS A 31 18.23 -13.04 2.29
CA LYS A 31 19.41 -12.83 1.45
C LYS A 31 20.65 -12.39 2.28
N ARG A 32 20.44 -11.85 3.49
CA ARG A 32 21.49 -11.48 4.47
C ARG A 32 21.72 -12.53 5.54
N GLY A 33 21.12 -13.71 5.38
CA GLY A 33 21.33 -14.86 6.25
C GLY A 33 20.41 -14.91 7.47
N HIS A 34 19.43 -13.99 7.61
CA HIS A 34 18.47 -14.05 8.71
C HIS A 34 17.44 -15.16 8.49
N LYS A 35 17.05 -15.84 9.59
CA LYS A 35 16.01 -16.86 9.60
C LYS A 35 14.64 -16.20 9.83
N ILE A 36 13.66 -16.54 9.01
CA ILE A 36 12.32 -15.96 9.08
C ILE A 36 11.28 -17.06 9.36
N SER A 37 10.47 -16.84 10.40
CA SER A 37 9.25 -17.59 10.66
C SER A 37 8.05 -16.72 10.27
N PHE A 38 7.42 -17.02 9.13
CA PHE A 38 6.35 -16.21 8.56
C PHE A 38 4.99 -16.82 8.92
N PHE A 39 4.22 -16.13 9.76
CA PHE A 39 2.88 -16.54 10.18
C PHE A 39 1.87 -16.12 9.12
N ILE A 40 1.17 -17.08 8.54
CA ILE A 40 0.30 -16.88 7.37
C ILE A 40 -1.02 -17.61 7.54
N PRO A 41 -2.17 -17.02 7.15
CA PRO A 41 -3.42 -17.75 7.09
C PRO A 41 -3.29 -19.00 6.22
N LYS A 42 -3.77 -20.13 6.72
CA LYS A 42 -3.50 -21.46 6.17
C LYS A 42 -3.85 -21.60 4.69
N ARG A 43 -5.00 -21.07 4.26
CA ARG A 43 -5.47 -21.16 2.88
C ARG A 43 -4.80 -20.16 1.94
N THR A 44 -4.12 -19.16 2.51
CA THR A 44 -3.44 -18.10 1.76
C THR A 44 -1.99 -18.50 1.39
N GLN A 45 -1.42 -19.50 2.06
CA GLN A 45 -0.04 -19.92 1.86
C GLN A 45 0.26 -20.22 0.37
N SER A 46 -0.57 -20.99 -0.32
CA SER A 46 -0.36 -21.36 -1.72
C SER A 46 -0.32 -20.16 -2.68
N LYS A 47 -0.99 -19.06 -2.31
CA LYS A 47 -0.98 -17.82 -3.13
C LYS A 47 0.36 -17.09 -3.05
N LEU A 48 1.09 -17.26 -1.93
CA LEU A 48 2.36 -16.56 -1.66
C LEU A 48 3.60 -17.43 -1.82
N GLU A 49 3.45 -18.75 -1.92
CA GLU A 49 4.57 -19.69 -1.99
C GLU A 49 5.55 -19.39 -3.12
N GLN A 50 5.02 -18.99 -4.28
CA GLN A 50 5.82 -18.62 -5.45
C GLN A 50 6.71 -17.38 -5.26
N PHE A 51 6.39 -16.53 -4.28
CA PHE A 51 7.16 -15.31 -3.95
C PHE A 51 8.18 -15.55 -2.82
N ASN A 52 8.25 -16.76 -2.24
CA ASN A 52 9.28 -17.13 -1.29
C ASN A 52 10.54 -17.56 -2.04
N LEU A 53 11.52 -16.66 -2.15
CA LEU A 53 12.76 -16.89 -2.89
C LEU A 53 13.83 -17.61 -2.07
N HIS A 54 13.64 -17.74 -0.76
CA HIS A 54 14.60 -18.36 0.17
C HIS A 54 13.92 -19.42 1.07
N PRO A 55 13.34 -20.51 0.53
CA PRO A 55 12.54 -21.47 1.31
C PRO A 55 13.35 -22.23 2.38
N HIS A 56 14.67 -22.19 2.34
CA HIS A 56 15.54 -22.75 3.37
C HIS A 56 15.75 -21.80 4.57
N LEU A 57 15.46 -20.50 4.44
CA LEU A 57 15.55 -19.50 5.50
C LEU A 57 14.19 -18.93 5.89
N ILE A 58 13.22 -18.93 4.98
CA ILE A 58 11.86 -18.45 5.22
C ILE A 58 10.93 -19.65 5.33
N THR A 59 10.44 -19.91 6.53
CA THR A 59 9.48 -20.99 6.79
C THR A 59 8.10 -20.40 7.04
N PHE A 60 7.10 -20.84 6.26
CA PHE A 60 5.70 -20.50 6.52
C PHE A 60 5.13 -21.34 7.65
N PHE A 61 4.48 -20.66 8.61
CA PHE A 61 3.75 -21.26 9.72
C PHE A 61 2.26 -20.99 9.52
N PRO A 62 1.49 -21.98 9.06
CA PRO A 62 0.06 -21.79 8.81
C PRO A 62 -0.71 -21.52 10.09
N ILE A 63 -1.46 -20.43 10.09
CA ILE A 63 -2.37 -20.04 11.17
C ILE A 63 -3.78 -20.50 10.83
N ASN A 64 -4.43 -21.20 11.76
CA ASN A 64 -5.83 -21.50 11.66
C ASN A 64 -6.63 -20.25 12.08
N VAL A 65 -7.19 -19.54 11.11
CA VAL A 65 -8.00 -18.34 11.37
C VAL A 65 -9.37 -18.78 11.94
N PRO A 66 -9.71 -18.39 13.17
CA PRO A 66 -11.00 -18.76 13.77
C PRO A 66 -12.17 -18.19 12.99
N HIS A 67 -13.26 -18.94 12.91
CA HIS A 67 -14.51 -18.43 12.34
C HIS A 67 -15.17 -17.43 13.30
N VAL A 68 -15.58 -16.28 12.75
CA VAL A 68 -16.35 -15.24 13.44
C VAL A 68 -17.74 -15.15 12.80
N ASN A 69 -18.79 -15.03 13.62
CA ASN A 69 -20.15 -14.87 13.11
C ASN A 69 -20.25 -13.67 12.17
N GLY A 70 -20.86 -13.87 11.01
CA GLY A 70 -20.95 -12.87 9.94
C GLY A 70 -19.89 -12.98 8.87
N LEU A 71 -18.80 -13.74 9.09
CA LEU A 71 -17.86 -14.07 8.03
C LEU A 71 -18.34 -15.25 7.17
N PRO A 72 -18.09 -15.21 5.85
CA PRO A 72 -18.23 -16.40 5.01
C PRO A 72 -17.37 -17.54 5.51
N HIS A 73 -17.86 -18.79 5.36
CA HIS A 73 -17.09 -19.96 5.73
C HIS A 73 -15.76 -20.00 4.96
N GLY A 74 -14.66 -20.05 5.74
CA GLY A 74 -13.33 -20.15 5.19
C GLY A 74 -12.69 -18.85 4.71
N ALA A 75 -13.32 -17.70 4.97
CA ALA A 75 -12.66 -16.40 4.82
C ALA A 75 -11.51 -16.27 5.83
N GLU A 76 -10.33 -15.93 5.34
CA GLU A 76 -9.11 -15.77 6.14
C GLU A 76 -8.45 -14.40 5.96
N THR A 77 -8.76 -13.72 4.86
CA THR A 77 -8.15 -12.44 4.48
C THR A 77 -9.20 -11.43 4.00
N THR A 78 -8.83 -10.16 3.94
CA THR A 78 -9.70 -9.09 3.40
C THR A 78 -10.09 -9.32 1.94
N SER A 79 -9.30 -10.07 1.16
CA SER A 79 -9.64 -10.41 -0.22
C SER A 79 -10.78 -11.43 -0.36
N ASP A 80 -11.11 -12.13 0.73
CA ASP A 80 -12.18 -13.14 0.75
C ASP A 80 -13.54 -12.55 1.11
N VAL A 81 -13.59 -11.24 1.45
CA VAL A 81 -14.79 -10.56 1.96
C VAL A 81 -14.95 -9.16 1.37
N SER A 82 -16.13 -8.55 1.55
CA SER A 82 -16.31 -7.13 1.28
C SER A 82 -15.58 -6.27 2.32
N PHE A 83 -15.22 -5.04 1.96
CA PHE A 83 -14.51 -4.10 2.84
C PHE A 83 -15.22 -3.90 4.20
N SER A 84 -16.55 -3.90 4.20
CA SER A 84 -17.37 -3.77 5.43
C SER A 84 -17.16 -4.90 6.44
N LEU A 85 -16.68 -6.06 6.01
CA LEU A 85 -16.39 -7.20 6.88
C LEU A 85 -14.93 -7.25 7.36
N GLY A 86 -14.10 -6.29 6.96
CA GLY A 86 -12.71 -6.14 7.45
C GLY A 86 -12.58 -6.20 8.98
N PRO A 87 -13.44 -5.51 9.75
CA PRO A 87 -13.42 -5.61 11.22
C PRO A 87 -13.62 -7.03 11.77
N LEU A 88 -14.40 -7.87 11.08
CA LEU A 88 -14.58 -9.27 11.48
C LEU A 88 -13.34 -10.13 11.19
N ILE A 89 -12.61 -9.86 10.09
CA ILE A 89 -11.32 -10.49 9.84
C ILE A 89 -10.30 -10.07 10.92
N MET A 90 -10.34 -8.79 11.35
CA MET A 90 -9.48 -8.33 12.45
C MET A 90 -9.83 -9.03 13.77
N THR A 91 -11.12 -9.20 14.08
CA THR A 91 -11.56 -9.99 15.22
C THR A 91 -11.05 -11.44 15.14
N ALA A 92 -11.14 -12.05 13.95
CA ALA A 92 -10.61 -13.40 13.74
C ALA A 92 -9.08 -13.46 13.95
N MET A 93 -8.34 -12.43 13.51
CA MET A 93 -6.90 -12.31 13.78
C MET A 93 -6.60 -12.14 15.27
N ASP A 94 -7.35 -11.33 16.00
CA ASP A 94 -7.17 -11.15 17.44
C ASP A 94 -7.39 -12.48 18.20
N LEU A 95 -8.35 -13.29 17.77
CA LEU A 95 -8.63 -14.60 18.37
C LEU A 95 -7.50 -15.63 18.14
N THR A 96 -6.49 -15.31 17.33
CA THR A 96 -5.30 -16.16 17.15
C THR A 96 -4.26 -15.98 18.27
N GLU A 97 -4.43 -15.06 19.24
CA GLU A 97 -3.43 -14.71 20.25
C GLU A 97 -2.81 -15.95 20.92
N SER A 98 -3.64 -16.91 21.40
CA SER A 98 -3.13 -18.11 22.05
C SER A 98 -2.31 -19.01 21.12
N GLN A 99 -2.69 -19.10 19.83
CA GLN A 99 -1.90 -19.85 18.85
C GLN A 99 -0.55 -19.18 18.56
N ILE A 100 -0.54 -17.86 18.46
CA ILE A 100 0.67 -17.07 18.26
C ILE A 100 1.59 -17.18 19.48
N GLU A 101 1.05 -17.11 20.71
CA GLU A 101 1.83 -17.31 21.94
C GLU A 101 2.56 -18.66 21.95
N LEU A 102 1.87 -19.75 21.63
CA LEU A 102 2.48 -21.09 21.55
C LEU A 102 3.58 -21.17 20.49
N LEU A 103 3.36 -20.56 19.32
CA LEU A 103 4.37 -20.52 18.26
C LEU A 103 5.61 -19.71 18.69
N LEU A 104 5.41 -18.56 19.34
CA LEU A 104 6.51 -17.72 19.82
C LEU A 104 7.33 -18.43 20.90
N ILE A 105 6.68 -19.15 21.82
CA ILE A 105 7.36 -19.97 22.83
C ILE A 105 8.19 -21.08 22.16
N GLN A 106 7.60 -21.79 21.20
CA GLN A 106 8.27 -22.89 20.49
C GLN A 106 9.46 -22.42 19.65
N LEU A 107 9.28 -21.30 18.93
CA LEU A 107 10.26 -20.80 17.96
C LEU A 107 11.33 -19.92 18.60
N ASN A 108 11.01 -19.26 19.68
CA ASN A 108 11.86 -18.35 20.44
C ASN A 108 12.62 -17.36 19.52
N PRO A 109 11.93 -16.56 18.68
CA PRO A 109 12.61 -15.57 17.83
C PRO A 109 13.15 -14.43 18.68
N GLN A 110 14.17 -13.71 18.19
CA GLN A 110 14.66 -12.52 18.88
C GLN A 110 13.72 -11.33 18.70
N ILE A 111 13.08 -11.23 17.53
CA ILE A 111 12.21 -10.09 17.17
C ILE A 111 10.93 -10.61 16.51
N VAL A 112 9.79 -9.97 16.81
CA VAL A 112 8.53 -10.19 16.11
C VAL A 112 8.14 -8.90 15.38
N PHE A 113 7.97 -8.99 14.07
CA PHE A 113 7.42 -7.93 13.22
C PHE A 113 5.90 -8.09 13.13
N PHE A 114 5.17 -7.00 13.30
CA PHE A 114 3.72 -6.97 13.22
C PHE A 114 3.24 -5.59 12.75
N ASP A 115 1.96 -5.45 12.40
CA ASP A 115 1.39 -4.15 12.05
C ASP A 115 0.12 -3.77 12.85
N PHE A 116 -0.94 -4.58 12.87
CA PHE A 116 -2.23 -4.20 13.47
C PHE A 116 -2.59 -4.88 14.79
N THR A 117 -1.85 -5.88 15.24
CA THR A 117 -2.16 -6.65 16.47
C THR A 117 -1.75 -5.90 17.72
N TYR A 118 -2.68 -5.10 18.28
CA TYR A 118 -2.44 -4.22 19.45
C TYR A 118 -2.02 -4.95 20.74
N TRP A 119 -2.35 -6.23 20.86
CA TRP A 119 -2.01 -7.07 22.02
C TRP A 119 -0.57 -7.63 21.95
N LEU A 120 0.01 -7.72 20.76
CA LEU A 120 1.30 -8.38 20.54
C LEU A 120 2.46 -7.79 21.34
N PRO A 121 2.64 -6.46 21.46
CA PRO A 121 3.75 -5.91 22.27
C PRO A 121 3.70 -6.32 23.74
N LYS A 122 2.51 -6.48 24.33
CA LYS A 122 2.37 -6.97 25.69
C LYS A 122 2.72 -8.45 25.82
N LEU A 123 2.33 -9.26 24.82
CA LEU A 123 2.67 -10.68 24.77
C LEU A 123 4.19 -10.88 24.65
N THR A 124 4.81 -10.22 23.67
CA THR A 124 6.26 -10.34 23.43
C THR A 124 7.09 -9.85 24.62
N CYS A 125 6.66 -8.78 25.30
CA CYS A 125 7.29 -8.30 26.53
C CYS A 125 7.30 -9.40 27.63
N ARG A 126 6.18 -10.13 27.82
CA ARG A 126 6.11 -11.26 28.76
C ARG A 126 7.06 -12.40 28.40
N LEU A 127 7.30 -12.61 27.11
CA LEU A 127 8.17 -13.68 26.60
C LEU A 127 9.64 -13.27 26.45
N GLY A 128 9.98 -12.01 26.74
CA GLY A 128 11.34 -11.49 26.55
C GLY A 128 11.76 -11.37 25.09
N ILE A 129 10.79 -11.25 24.18
CA ILE A 129 11.00 -11.10 22.73
C ILE A 129 10.80 -9.63 22.36
N LYS A 130 11.65 -9.07 21.48
CA LYS A 130 11.48 -7.71 20.99
C LYS A 130 10.30 -7.59 20.03
N SER A 131 9.50 -6.56 20.19
CA SER A 131 8.38 -6.22 19.28
C SER A 131 8.77 -5.08 18.34
N PHE A 132 8.52 -5.27 17.06
CA PHE A 132 8.83 -4.30 16.02
C PHE A 132 7.58 -4.04 15.18
N GLN A 133 6.95 -2.85 15.36
CA GLN A 133 5.81 -2.52 14.52
C GLN A 133 6.32 -2.02 13.16
N TYR A 134 6.17 -2.87 12.15
CA TYR A 134 6.57 -2.56 10.78
C TYR A 134 5.36 -2.20 9.93
N LEU A 135 5.34 -0.97 9.45
CA LEU A 135 4.21 -0.40 8.73
C LEU A 135 4.51 -0.34 7.22
N ILE A 136 3.55 -0.78 6.43
CA ILE A 136 3.62 -0.72 4.97
C ILE A 136 3.12 0.62 4.40
N VAL A 137 2.46 1.42 5.23
CA VAL A 137 2.06 2.81 4.91
C VAL A 137 3.23 3.76 5.10
N SER A 138 3.19 4.94 4.48
CA SER A 138 4.28 5.90 4.57
C SER A 138 4.45 6.52 5.96
N PRO A 139 5.68 6.90 6.36
CA PRO A 139 5.91 7.72 7.56
C PRO A 139 5.07 8.99 7.57
N ALA A 140 4.85 9.63 6.41
CA ALA A 140 4.02 10.82 6.29
C ALA A 140 2.58 10.57 6.74
N THR A 141 2.01 9.39 6.41
CA THR A 141 0.67 8.99 6.83
C THR A 141 0.57 8.88 8.36
N ILE A 142 1.50 8.18 8.99
CA ILE A 142 1.52 8.01 10.45
C ILE A 142 1.75 9.35 11.17
N SER A 143 2.68 10.15 10.67
CA SER A 143 2.95 11.49 11.18
C SER A 143 1.70 12.38 11.16
N TYR A 144 0.92 12.30 10.08
CA TYR A 144 -0.28 13.12 9.91
C TYR A 144 -1.46 12.63 10.75
N THR A 145 -1.69 11.31 10.81
CA THR A 145 -2.94 10.73 11.31
C THR A 145 -2.87 10.17 12.74
N THR A 146 -1.71 9.65 13.16
CA THR A 146 -1.61 8.76 14.34
C THR A 146 -0.53 9.17 15.35
N CYS A 147 0.22 10.25 15.10
CA CYS A 147 1.20 10.73 16.07
C CYS A 147 0.57 11.15 17.41
N PRO A 148 1.30 11.12 18.55
CA PRO A 148 0.80 11.53 19.86
C PRO A 148 0.13 12.90 19.89
N THR A 149 0.69 13.89 19.18
CA THR A 149 0.09 15.22 19.06
C THR A 149 -1.31 15.17 18.45
N ARG A 150 -1.50 14.31 17.44
CA ARG A 150 -2.80 14.11 16.78
C ARG A 150 -3.78 13.33 17.67
N MET A 151 -3.30 12.29 18.33
CA MET A 151 -4.14 11.42 19.17
C MET A 151 -4.59 12.08 20.47
N ARG A 152 -3.84 13.04 21.03
CA ARG A 152 -4.22 13.83 22.22
C ARG A 152 -5.45 14.71 22.02
N ILE A 153 -5.81 15.05 20.77
CA ILE A 153 -7.06 15.77 20.45
C ILE A 153 -8.29 14.90 20.80
N GLY A 154 -8.07 13.60 21.03
CA GLY A 154 -9.09 12.64 21.44
C GLY A 154 -10.07 12.27 20.31
N SER A 155 -11.13 11.55 20.67
CA SER A 155 -12.24 11.22 19.78
C SER A 155 -13.02 12.45 19.30
N GLY A 156 -12.72 13.64 19.84
CA GLY A 156 -13.35 14.93 19.52
C GLY A 156 -12.63 15.73 18.44
N GLY A 157 -11.59 15.21 17.79
CA GLY A 157 -10.95 15.88 16.66
C GLY A 157 -11.96 16.08 15.52
N THR A 158 -12.27 17.33 15.20
CA THR A 158 -13.21 17.69 14.14
C THR A 158 -12.57 17.51 12.77
N SER A 159 -13.39 17.52 11.71
CA SER A 159 -12.87 17.57 10.34
C SER A 159 -11.96 18.78 10.12
N ASN A 160 -12.28 19.93 10.72
CA ASN A 160 -11.45 21.14 10.64
C ASN A 160 -10.07 20.93 11.26
N ASP A 161 -9.96 20.21 12.37
CA ASP A 161 -8.66 19.85 12.97
C ASP A 161 -7.84 18.97 12.06
N LEU A 162 -8.50 18.05 11.31
CA LEU A 162 -7.84 17.14 10.40
C LEU A 162 -7.40 17.79 9.09
N MET A 163 -8.04 18.88 8.67
CA MET A 163 -7.59 19.68 7.51
C MET A 163 -6.24 20.40 7.79
N GLN A 164 -5.90 20.58 9.06
CA GLN A 164 -4.61 21.16 9.45
C GLN A 164 -3.60 20.06 9.80
N ALA A 165 -2.36 20.23 9.36
CA ALA A 165 -1.27 19.35 9.79
C ALA A 165 -1.09 19.40 11.32
N PRO A 166 -0.67 18.30 11.98
CA PRO A 166 -0.40 18.32 13.42
C PRO A 166 0.75 19.29 13.74
N LYS A 167 0.77 19.81 14.97
CA LYS A 167 1.81 20.74 15.41
C LYS A 167 3.19 20.08 15.28
N GLY A 168 4.13 20.77 14.64
CA GLY A 168 5.50 20.29 14.40
C GLY A 168 5.63 19.35 13.19
N TYR A 169 4.53 19.06 12.50
CA TYR A 169 4.59 18.30 11.26
C TYR A 169 5.55 18.95 10.25
N PRO A 170 6.35 18.19 9.50
CA PRO A 170 7.28 18.73 8.53
C PRO A 170 6.59 19.68 7.54
N VAL A 171 7.28 20.75 7.17
CA VAL A 171 6.75 21.70 6.17
C VAL A 171 6.49 20.96 4.86
N SER A 172 5.24 20.93 4.47
CA SER A 172 4.81 20.25 3.25
C SER A 172 3.51 20.84 2.74
N SER A 173 3.19 20.58 1.48
CA SER A 173 1.90 20.89 0.87
C SER A 173 0.80 19.88 1.19
N ILE A 174 1.10 18.84 1.99
CA ILE A 174 0.13 17.83 2.37
C ILE A 174 -1.00 18.46 3.17
N LYS A 175 -2.18 18.51 2.57
CA LYS A 175 -3.44 18.98 3.14
C LYS A 175 -4.56 18.04 2.73
N LEU A 176 -5.55 17.91 3.62
CA LEU A 176 -6.76 17.17 3.30
C LEU A 176 -7.83 18.12 2.76
N HIS A 177 -8.57 17.67 1.77
CA HIS A 177 -9.83 18.31 1.35
C HIS A 177 -10.93 18.11 2.40
N ALA A 178 -12.01 18.88 2.32
CA ALA A 178 -13.08 18.83 3.31
C ALA A 178 -13.73 17.43 3.41
N HIS A 179 -14.01 16.80 2.27
CA HIS A 179 -14.58 15.44 2.23
C HIS A 179 -13.63 14.38 2.81
N GLU A 180 -12.31 14.51 2.57
CA GLU A 180 -11.29 13.60 3.09
C GLU A 180 -11.18 13.73 4.62
N ALA A 181 -11.11 14.95 5.12
CA ALA A 181 -11.07 15.24 6.56
C ALA A 181 -12.33 14.75 7.28
N LYS A 182 -13.51 14.89 6.65
CA LYS A 182 -14.78 14.37 7.16
C LYS A 182 -14.75 12.83 7.27
N TYR A 183 -14.27 12.16 6.24
CA TYR A 183 -14.12 10.70 6.25
C TYR A 183 -13.17 10.24 7.36
N LEU A 184 -11.99 10.85 7.49
CA LEU A 184 -11.02 10.49 8.52
C LEU A 184 -11.54 10.78 9.93
N ALA A 185 -12.34 11.84 10.12
CA ALA A 185 -13.02 12.12 11.38
C ALA A 185 -14.01 11.00 11.75
N GLN A 186 -14.77 10.50 10.79
CA GLN A 186 -15.66 9.36 10.98
C GLN A 186 -14.88 8.08 11.31
N LYS A 187 -13.76 7.84 10.59
CA LYS A 187 -12.89 6.67 10.79
C LYS A 187 -12.28 6.62 12.20
N ARG A 188 -12.15 7.76 12.90
CA ARG A 188 -11.69 7.78 14.29
C ARG A 188 -12.60 7.04 15.28
N ASN A 189 -13.88 6.96 14.98
CA ASN A 189 -14.87 6.24 15.78
C ASN A 189 -15.19 4.85 15.21
N TRP A 190 -14.43 4.41 14.21
CA TRP A 190 -14.66 3.13 13.58
C TRP A 190 -14.04 1.99 14.40
N GLU A 191 -14.88 1.12 14.92
CA GLU A 191 -14.46 -0.11 15.57
C GLU A 191 -13.87 -1.05 14.51
N PHE A 192 -12.65 -1.53 14.77
CA PHE A 192 -11.91 -2.37 13.83
C PHE A 192 -11.42 -3.66 14.51
N GLY A 193 -12.37 -4.48 14.91
CA GLY A 193 -12.18 -5.79 15.54
C GLY A 193 -12.04 -5.72 17.07
N SER A 194 -12.72 -6.66 17.72
CA SER A 194 -12.65 -6.91 19.18
C SER A 194 -12.98 -5.69 20.06
N GLY A 195 -13.85 -4.78 19.58
CA GLY A 195 -14.22 -3.56 20.30
C GLY A 195 -13.15 -2.48 20.36
N VAL A 196 -12.06 -2.61 19.58
CA VAL A 196 -10.95 -1.65 19.55
C VAL A 196 -11.07 -0.74 18.33
N LEU A 197 -10.95 0.58 18.53
CA LEU A 197 -11.00 1.55 17.44
C LEU A 197 -9.76 1.42 16.54
N PHE A 198 -9.93 1.66 15.24
CA PHE A 198 -8.86 1.55 14.23
C PHE A 198 -7.59 2.32 14.61
N TYR A 199 -7.74 3.61 14.96
CA TYR A 199 -6.59 4.44 15.33
C TYR A 199 -6.00 4.10 16.71
N ASP A 200 -6.83 3.66 17.67
CA ASP A 200 -6.34 3.22 18.98
C ASP A 200 -5.51 1.94 18.85
N ARG A 201 -5.93 1.02 17.97
CA ARG A 201 -5.18 -0.21 17.67
C ARG A 201 -3.79 0.11 17.14
N LEU A 202 -3.72 0.99 16.15
CA LEU A 202 -2.47 1.41 15.52
C LEU A 202 -1.59 2.19 16.50
N TYR A 203 -2.16 3.15 17.22
CA TYR A 203 -1.46 3.97 18.19
C TYR A 203 -0.91 3.16 19.38
N ASN A 204 -1.67 2.18 19.87
CA ASN A 204 -1.21 1.28 20.95
C ASN A 204 0.00 0.45 20.49
N GLY A 205 -0.04 -0.09 19.27
CA GLY A 205 1.10 -0.78 18.69
C GLY A 205 2.33 0.12 18.62
N LEU A 206 2.21 1.32 18.04
CA LEU A 206 3.29 2.31 17.94
C LEU A 206 3.85 2.70 19.32
N SER A 207 2.97 2.88 20.31
CA SER A 207 3.37 3.32 21.64
C SER A 207 4.06 2.22 22.46
N LEU A 208 3.63 0.96 22.30
CA LEU A 208 4.06 -0.16 23.14
C LEU A 208 5.17 -1.01 22.53
N SER A 209 5.39 -0.96 21.21
CA SER A 209 6.49 -1.68 20.56
C SER A 209 7.86 -1.14 21.00
N ASP A 210 8.91 -1.98 20.90
CA ASP A 210 10.29 -1.59 21.21
C ASP A 210 10.84 -0.62 20.15
N ALA A 211 10.48 -0.79 18.87
CA ALA A 211 10.83 0.12 17.79
C ALA A 211 9.75 0.13 16.70
N ILE A 212 9.81 1.14 15.83
CA ILE A 212 8.89 1.36 14.72
C ILE A 212 9.67 1.20 13.40
N GLY A 213 9.06 0.61 12.40
CA GLY A 213 9.68 0.46 11.09
C GLY A 213 8.76 0.80 9.93
N PHE A 214 9.37 1.24 8.83
CA PHE A 214 8.65 1.55 7.60
C PHE A 214 9.39 1.04 6.37
N LYS A 215 8.60 0.76 5.34
CA LYS A 215 9.09 0.63 3.98
C LYS A 215 9.36 2.04 3.43
N GLY A 216 10.61 2.37 3.14
CA GLY A 216 10.99 3.68 2.63
C GLY A 216 12.46 4.00 2.83
N CYS A 217 12.89 5.18 2.45
CA CYS A 217 14.26 5.65 2.59
C CYS A 217 14.32 7.11 3.07
N ARG A 218 15.41 7.49 3.73
CA ARG A 218 15.55 8.83 4.33
C ARG A 218 15.58 9.95 3.30
N GLU A 219 16.02 9.66 2.08
CA GLU A 219 16.10 10.62 0.97
C GLU A 219 14.71 11.16 0.59
N ILE A 220 13.65 10.39 0.83
CA ILE A 220 12.27 10.78 0.54
C ILE A 220 11.50 11.13 1.81
N GLU A 221 11.66 10.34 2.85
CA GLU A 221 10.75 10.36 4.00
C GLU A 221 11.43 10.80 5.30
N GLY A 222 12.72 11.17 5.25
CA GLY A 222 13.51 11.54 6.42
C GLY A 222 12.83 12.49 7.39
N PRO A 223 12.30 13.65 6.96
CA PRO A 223 11.64 14.60 7.86
C PRO A 223 10.47 14.03 8.64
N TYR A 224 9.69 13.11 8.02
CA TYR A 224 8.56 12.46 8.68
C TYR A 224 9.02 11.39 9.69
N VAL A 225 10.13 10.70 9.37
CA VAL A 225 10.78 9.75 10.29
C VAL A 225 11.28 10.48 11.53
N ASP A 226 12.01 11.59 11.36
CA ASP A 226 12.52 12.40 12.47
C ASP A 226 11.38 12.91 13.37
N TYR A 227 10.27 13.33 12.76
CA TYR A 227 9.08 13.73 13.51
C TYR A 227 8.47 12.56 14.30
N ILE A 228 8.37 11.35 13.74
CA ILE A 228 7.86 10.17 14.46
C ILE A 228 8.79 9.80 15.61
N GLU A 229 10.10 9.82 15.41
CA GLU A 229 11.09 9.57 16.47
C GLU A 229 10.92 10.54 17.64
N GLU A 230 10.77 11.84 17.35
CA GLU A 230 10.51 12.86 18.37
C GLU A 230 9.18 12.61 19.09
N GLN A 231 8.11 12.30 18.34
CA GLN A 231 6.76 12.13 18.89
C GLN A 231 6.63 10.89 19.79
N PHE A 232 7.26 9.76 19.44
CA PHE A 232 7.15 8.51 20.17
C PHE A 232 8.34 8.26 21.13
N GLY A 233 9.45 8.98 20.98
CA GLY A 233 10.65 8.84 21.81
C GLY A 233 11.32 7.48 21.65
N LYS A 234 11.28 6.88 20.47
CA LYS A 234 11.85 5.57 20.17
C LYS A 234 12.44 5.47 18.75
N PRO A 235 13.33 4.50 18.48
CA PRO A 235 13.94 4.35 17.16
C PRO A 235 12.90 4.10 16.05
N VAL A 236 13.08 4.75 14.90
CA VAL A 236 12.33 4.49 13.68
C VAL A 236 13.29 4.02 12.59
N LEU A 237 13.10 2.81 12.10
CA LEU A 237 13.97 2.14 11.15
C LEU A 237 13.33 2.12 9.75
N LEU A 238 14.12 2.38 8.73
CA LEU A 238 13.70 2.32 7.33
C LEU A 238 14.36 1.13 6.63
N SER A 239 13.53 0.24 6.07
CA SER A 239 14.02 -0.97 5.37
C SER A 239 14.47 -0.73 3.93
N GLY A 240 14.46 0.53 3.48
CA GLY A 240 14.62 0.86 2.07
C GLY A 240 13.30 0.72 1.29
N PRO A 241 13.33 0.98 -0.02
CA PRO A 241 12.14 0.93 -0.88
C PRO A 241 11.55 -0.49 -1.01
N VAL A 242 12.28 -1.53 -0.61
CA VAL A 242 11.88 -2.95 -0.72
C VAL A 242 11.25 -3.22 -2.09
N ILE A 243 12.07 -3.02 -3.12
CA ILE A 243 11.67 -3.23 -4.50
C ILE A 243 11.35 -4.72 -4.71
N PRO A 244 10.16 -5.07 -5.24
CA PRO A 244 9.85 -6.45 -5.57
C PRO A 244 10.89 -7.02 -6.54
N GLU A 245 11.32 -8.26 -6.31
CA GLU A 245 12.18 -8.95 -7.29
C GLU A 245 11.39 -9.18 -8.59
N PRO A 246 12.06 -9.11 -9.74
CA PRO A 246 11.40 -9.39 -11.01
C PRO A 246 10.72 -10.76 -10.99
N PRO A 247 9.48 -10.88 -11.49
CA PRO A 247 8.82 -12.18 -11.54
C PRO A 247 9.55 -13.15 -12.47
N ASN A 248 9.67 -14.41 -12.02
CA ASN A 248 10.28 -15.50 -12.81
C ASN A 248 9.38 -16.00 -13.95
N THR A 249 8.40 -15.22 -14.37
CA THR A 249 7.42 -15.55 -15.41
C THR A 249 7.44 -14.50 -16.50
N THR A 250 7.08 -14.89 -17.71
CA THR A 250 6.82 -13.96 -18.81
C THR A 250 5.40 -13.40 -18.74
N LEU A 251 5.17 -12.25 -19.33
CA LEU A 251 3.83 -11.69 -19.49
C LEU A 251 2.96 -12.69 -20.30
N GLU A 252 1.72 -12.92 -19.85
CA GLU A 252 0.77 -13.77 -20.55
C GLU A 252 0.63 -13.34 -22.02
N GLU A 253 0.58 -14.31 -22.93
CA GLU A 253 0.64 -14.10 -24.38
C GLU A 253 -0.46 -13.17 -24.90
N ASN A 254 -1.67 -13.26 -24.35
CA ASN A 254 -2.78 -12.35 -24.69
C ASN A 254 -2.45 -10.88 -24.40
N TRP A 255 -1.81 -10.60 -23.25
CA TRP A 255 -1.39 -9.23 -22.88
C TRP A 255 -0.17 -8.79 -23.68
N ALA A 256 0.83 -9.66 -23.86
CA ALA A 256 2.01 -9.36 -24.65
C ALA A 256 1.62 -9.02 -26.11
N THR A 257 0.71 -9.79 -26.69
CA THR A 257 0.21 -9.56 -28.05
C THR A 257 -0.58 -8.27 -28.15
N TRP A 258 -1.51 -8.02 -27.23
CA TRP A 258 -2.33 -6.80 -27.26
C TRP A 258 -1.50 -5.53 -27.07
N LEU A 259 -0.65 -5.50 -26.03
CA LEU A 259 0.25 -4.37 -25.76
C LEU A 259 1.26 -4.15 -26.90
N GLY A 260 1.79 -5.24 -27.49
CA GLY A 260 2.70 -5.18 -28.62
C GLY A 260 2.12 -4.60 -29.91
N GLY A 261 0.78 -4.50 -30.00
CA GLY A 261 0.07 -3.85 -31.10
C GLY A 261 0.12 -2.31 -31.06
N PHE A 262 0.67 -1.69 -30.01
CA PHE A 262 0.67 -0.25 -29.81
C PHE A 262 2.08 0.33 -29.78
N LYS A 263 2.16 1.64 -30.10
CA LYS A 263 3.41 2.40 -30.05
C LYS A 263 3.93 2.50 -28.61
N ASP A 264 5.24 2.55 -28.46
CA ASP A 264 5.90 2.80 -27.17
C ASP A 264 5.31 4.05 -26.47
N GLY A 265 5.04 3.92 -25.19
CA GLY A 265 4.56 5.00 -24.34
C GLY A 265 3.12 5.48 -24.67
N SER A 266 2.32 4.73 -25.45
CA SER A 266 0.99 5.20 -25.87
C SER A 266 -0.20 4.61 -25.10
N VAL A 267 0.01 3.53 -24.33
CA VAL A 267 -1.06 2.83 -23.62
C VAL A 267 -1.23 3.36 -22.21
N ILE A 268 -2.48 3.56 -21.80
CA ILE A 268 -2.85 3.85 -20.41
C ILE A 268 -3.17 2.54 -19.72
N TYR A 269 -2.45 2.24 -18.66
CA TYR A 269 -2.81 1.20 -17.71
C TYR A 269 -3.57 1.83 -16.53
N CYS A 270 -4.73 1.31 -16.17
CA CYS A 270 -5.51 1.76 -15.02
C CYS A 270 -5.78 0.59 -14.10
N ALA A 271 -5.32 0.66 -12.85
CA ALA A 271 -5.61 -0.35 -11.84
C ALA A 271 -5.86 0.28 -10.47
N LEU A 272 -7.02 -0.04 -9.90
CA LEU A 272 -7.49 0.55 -8.65
C LEU A 272 -7.30 -0.36 -7.43
N GLY A 273 -6.36 -1.33 -7.52
CA GLY A 273 -6.07 -2.26 -6.45
C GLY A 273 -7.12 -3.35 -6.26
N SER A 274 -6.91 -4.19 -5.25
CA SER A 274 -7.73 -5.40 -5.02
C SER A 274 -8.98 -5.15 -4.16
N GLU A 275 -9.11 -3.98 -3.55
CA GLU A 275 -10.16 -3.73 -2.55
C GLU A 275 -11.14 -2.62 -2.96
N TRP A 276 -10.73 -1.68 -3.81
CA TRP A 276 -11.56 -0.54 -4.17
C TRP A 276 -12.67 -0.90 -5.17
N ILE A 277 -13.92 -0.66 -4.74
CA ILE A 277 -15.12 -0.79 -5.56
C ILE A 277 -15.72 0.60 -5.71
N LEU A 278 -15.78 1.09 -6.94
CA LEU A 278 -16.36 2.41 -7.23
C LEU A 278 -17.89 2.38 -7.16
N PRO A 279 -18.55 3.51 -6.77
CA PRO A 279 -19.93 3.75 -7.12
C PRO A 279 -20.15 3.66 -8.63
N HIS A 280 -21.35 3.29 -9.06
CA HIS A 280 -21.63 3.05 -10.49
C HIS A 280 -21.38 4.29 -11.38
N ASP A 281 -21.80 5.47 -10.92
CA ASP A 281 -21.56 6.74 -11.61
C ASP A 281 -20.07 7.06 -11.72
N GLN A 282 -19.30 6.90 -10.66
CA GLN A 282 -17.86 7.13 -10.67
C GLN A 282 -17.10 6.09 -11.53
N PHE A 283 -17.58 4.85 -11.57
CA PHE A 283 -17.07 3.85 -12.51
C PHE A 283 -17.25 4.30 -13.96
N GLN A 284 -18.42 4.82 -14.30
CA GLN A 284 -18.69 5.32 -15.66
C GLN A 284 -17.86 6.59 -15.97
N GLU A 285 -17.74 7.53 -15.04
CA GLU A 285 -16.91 8.72 -15.20
C GLU A 285 -15.43 8.37 -15.45
N LEU A 286 -14.89 7.36 -14.74
CA LEU A 286 -13.54 6.86 -14.98
C LEU A 286 -13.38 6.35 -16.41
N LEU A 287 -14.26 5.45 -16.84
CA LEU A 287 -14.17 4.83 -18.17
C LEU A 287 -14.36 5.84 -19.30
N LEU A 288 -15.33 6.73 -19.15
CA LEU A 288 -15.56 7.82 -20.12
C LEU A 288 -14.37 8.79 -20.19
N GLY A 289 -13.71 9.04 -19.05
CA GLY A 289 -12.49 9.85 -19.01
C GLY A 289 -11.33 9.20 -19.75
N LEU A 290 -11.14 7.88 -19.61
CA LEU A 290 -10.16 7.13 -20.38
C LEU A 290 -10.51 7.13 -21.88
N GLU A 291 -11.78 6.92 -22.25
CA GLU A 291 -12.25 6.99 -23.64
C GLU A 291 -11.98 8.35 -24.28
N LEU A 292 -12.25 9.46 -23.57
CA LEU A 292 -12.02 10.83 -24.05
C LEU A 292 -10.58 11.11 -24.47
N THR A 293 -9.60 10.37 -23.92
CA THR A 293 -8.19 10.51 -24.29
C THR A 293 -7.92 10.09 -25.75
N GLY A 294 -8.77 9.23 -26.32
CA GLY A 294 -8.56 8.60 -27.62
C GLY A 294 -7.38 7.61 -27.66
N LEU A 295 -6.66 7.46 -26.57
CA LEU A 295 -5.51 6.55 -26.44
C LEU A 295 -5.97 5.11 -26.13
N PRO A 296 -5.17 4.09 -26.47
CA PRO A 296 -5.46 2.74 -26.02
C PRO A 296 -5.31 2.63 -24.50
N PHE A 297 -6.19 1.84 -23.86
CA PHE A 297 -6.16 1.64 -22.42
C PHE A 297 -6.54 0.23 -21.98
N LEU A 298 -5.93 -0.20 -20.87
CA LEU A 298 -6.25 -1.42 -20.14
C LEU A 298 -6.67 -1.05 -18.72
N ALA A 299 -7.96 -1.20 -18.40
CA ALA A 299 -8.51 -0.91 -17.08
C ALA A 299 -8.83 -2.20 -16.32
N ILE A 300 -8.15 -2.40 -15.18
CA ILE A 300 -8.38 -3.50 -14.24
C ILE A 300 -9.11 -2.95 -13.03
N VAL A 301 -10.41 -3.17 -13.00
CA VAL A 301 -11.34 -2.62 -12.03
C VAL A 301 -12.33 -3.68 -11.55
N LYS A 302 -12.93 -3.49 -10.38
CA LYS A 302 -14.02 -4.36 -9.91
C LYS A 302 -15.35 -3.90 -10.48
N SER A 303 -16.32 -4.82 -10.56
CA SER A 303 -17.72 -4.46 -10.82
C SER A 303 -18.17 -3.42 -9.80
N PRO A 304 -18.79 -2.31 -10.22
CA PRO A 304 -19.18 -1.26 -9.31
C PRO A 304 -20.32 -1.68 -8.38
N ILE A 305 -20.53 -0.91 -7.33
CA ILE A 305 -21.59 -1.17 -6.35
C ILE A 305 -22.95 -1.29 -7.06
N GLY A 306 -23.67 -2.39 -6.78
CA GLY A 306 -25.00 -2.65 -7.35
C GLY A 306 -24.99 -3.32 -8.73
N CYS A 307 -23.84 -3.68 -9.28
CA CYS A 307 -23.74 -4.40 -10.57
C CYS A 307 -23.03 -5.75 -10.39
N ASP A 308 -23.62 -6.80 -10.94
CA ASP A 308 -23.05 -8.16 -10.84
C ASP A 308 -21.82 -8.34 -11.75
N THR A 309 -21.78 -7.66 -12.87
CA THR A 309 -20.70 -7.75 -13.87
C THR A 309 -20.23 -6.38 -14.34
N ILE A 310 -19.02 -6.32 -14.84
CA ILE A 310 -18.47 -5.11 -15.48
C ILE A 310 -19.30 -4.75 -16.70
N GLU A 311 -19.65 -5.75 -17.51
CA GLU A 311 -20.39 -5.55 -18.76
C GLU A 311 -21.74 -4.86 -18.56
N ALA A 312 -22.44 -5.19 -17.45
CA ALA A 312 -23.70 -4.57 -17.09
C ALA A 312 -23.56 -3.10 -16.63
N ALA A 313 -22.36 -2.71 -16.22
CA ALA A 313 -22.06 -1.39 -15.69
C ALA A 313 -21.44 -0.45 -16.73
N LEU A 314 -21.06 -0.94 -17.90
CA LEU A 314 -20.44 -0.12 -18.96
C LEU A 314 -21.39 1.00 -19.42
N PRO A 315 -20.88 2.19 -19.74
CA PRO A 315 -21.68 3.23 -20.38
C PRO A 315 -22.31 2.73 -21.68
N GLU A 316 -23.50 3.25 -22.03
CA GLU A 316 -24.19 2.86 -23.25
C GLU A 316 -23.30 3.06 -24.51
N GLY A 317 -23.21 2.02 -25.37
CA GLY A 317 -22.40 2.01 -26.57
C GLY A 317 -20.88 2.09 -26.35
N PHE A 318 -20.42 2.01 -25.12
CA PHE A 318 -18.99 2.16 -24.78
C PHE A 318 -18.13 1.07 -25.45
N LYS A 319 -18.57 -0.18 -25.39
CA LYS A 319 -17.81 -1.32 -25.91
C LYS A 319 -17.52 -1.19 -27.42
N GLU A 320 -18.48 -0.69 -28.17
CA GLU A 320 -18.37 -0.44 -29.61
C GLU A 320 -17.41 0.72 -29.91
N ARG A 321 -17.48 1.80 -29.12
CA ARG A 321 -16.63 2.98 -29.31
C ARG A 321 -15.15 2.73 -28.99
N VAL A 322 -14.87 1.85 -28.02
CA VAL A 322 -13.48 1.53 -27.63
C VAL A 322 -12.96 0.24 -28.28
N GLN A 323 -13.70 -0.35 -29.21
CA GLN A 323 -13.30 -1.60 -29.85
C GLN A 323 -11.88 -1.53 -30.43
N GLY A 324 -11.04 -2.51 -30.09
CA GLY A 324 -9.65 -2.59 -30.52
C GLY A 324 -8.67 -1.69 -29.77
N LYS A 325 -9.15 -0.75 -28.93
CA LYS A 325 -8.32 0.19 -28.17
C LYS A 325 -8.48 0.06 -26.65
N GLY A 326 -9.68 -0.23 -26.15
CA GLY A 326 -9.99 -0.27 -24.73
C GLY A 326 -10.33 -1.68 -24.26
N ILE A 327 -9.72 -2.09 -23.14
CA ILE A 327 -10.09 -3.30 -22.42
C ILE A 327 -10.46 -2.93 -21.01
N VAL A 328 -11.61 -3.40 -20.53
CA VAL A 328 -12.07 -3.27 -19.14
C VAL A 328 -12.35 -4.67 -18.61
N ARG A 329 -11.73 -5.05 -17.50
CA ARG A 329 -11.97 -6.36 -16.87
C ARG A 329 -11.67 -6.33 -15.37
N SER A 330 -12.16 -7.37 -14.68
CA SER A 330 -11.81 -7.66 -13.30
C SER A 330 -10.79 -8.79 -13.21
N GLY A 331 -10.25 -8.95 -12.01
CA GLY A 331 -9.36 -10.07 -11.67
C GLY A 331 -7.90 -9.64 -11.51
N TRP A 332 -7.09 -10.62 -11.14
CA TRP A 332 -5.65 -10.42 -10.99
C TRP A 332 -4.95 -10.38 -12.34
N ILE A 333 -3.90 -9.60 -12.44
CA ILE A 333 -3.07 -9.45 -13.63
C ILE A 333 -1.60 -9.28 -13.20
N GLN A 334 -0.67 -9.60 -14.07
CA GLN A 334 0.77 -9.46 -13.86
C GLN A 334 1.22 -7.98 -13.92
N GLN A 335 0.79 -7.17 -12.94
CA GLN A 335 0.97 -5.71 -12.93
C GLN A 335 2.42 -5.27 -13.18
N GLN A 336 3.40 -5.89 -12.53
CA GLN A 336 4.81 -5.55 -12.75
C GLN A 336 5.21 -5.67 -14.23
N LEU A 337 4.88 -6.78 -14.87
CA LEU A 337 5.23 -7.03 -16.27
C LEU A 337 4.48 -6.12 -17.24
N ILE A 338 3.27 -5.69 -16.88
CA ILE A 338 2.52 -4.70 -17.65
C ILE A 338 3.16 -3.32 -17.55
N LEU A 339 3.53 -2.89 -16.32
CA LEU A 339 4.20 -1.60 -16.11
C LEU A 339 5.59 -1.53 -16.76
N GLU A 340 6.26 -2.67 -16.91
CA GLU A 340 7.55 -2.80 -17.62
C GLU A 340 7.41 -2.77 -19.14
N HIS A 341 6.20 -3.04 -19.67
CA HIS A 341 6.00 -3.15 -21.11
C HIS A 341 6.22 -1.79 -21.82
N PRO A 342 7.01 -1.74 -22.91
CA PRO A 342 7.37 -0.48 -23.57
C PRO A 342 6.19 0.39 -23.99
N SER A 343 5.07 -0.20 -24.41
CA SER A 343 3.90 0.53 -24.84
C SER A 343 3.16 1.27 -23.71
N VAL A 344 3.36 0.89 -22.44
CA VAL A 344 2.69 1.53 -21.30
C VAL A 344 3.36 2.86 -20.96
N GLY A 345 2.66 3.96 -21.23
CA GLY A 345 3.13 5.33 -20.99
C GLY A 345 2.52 6.00 -19.76
N CYS A 346 1.32 5.56 -19.34
CA CYS A 346 0.61 6.14 -18.20
C CYS A 346 0.05 5.05 -17.29
N PHE A 347 0.11 5.30 -15.98
CA PHE A 347 -0.52 4.45 -14.96
C PHE A 347 -1.49 5.27 -14.12
N VAL A 348 -2.78 5.00 -14.25
CA VAL A 348 -3.82 5.54 -13.36
C VAL A 348 -3.92 4.63 -12.15
N THR A 349 -3.52 5.13 -10.98
CA THR A 349 -3.36 4.34 -9.76
C THR A 349 -4.20 4.89 -8.60
N HIS A 350 -4.68 3.98 -7.74
CA HIS A 350 -5.36 4.31 -6.48
C HIS A 350 -4.41 4.81 -5.37
N CYS A 351 -3.12 4.94 -5.64
CA CYS A 351 -2.09 5.43 -4.73
C CYS A 351 -1.72 4.49 -3.55
N GLY A 352 -2.00 3.19 -3.65
CA GLY A 352 -1.49 2.21 -2.69
C GLY A 352 0.04 2.08 -2.77
N ALA A 353 0.72 1.96 -1.62
CA ALA A 353 2.17 1.99 -1.51
C ALA A 353 2.92 0.99 -2.42
N GLY A 354 2.37 -0.24 -2.59
CA GLY A 354 2.95 -1.24 -3.51
C GLY A 354 2.94 -0.76 -4.96
N SER A 355 1.76 -0.33 -5.45
CA SER A 355 1.58 0.15 -6.82
C SER A 355 2.42 1.39 -7.12
N LEU A 356 2.57 2.29 -6.15
CA LEU A 356 3.44 3.46 -6.31
C LEU A 356 4.92 3.06 -6.41
N THR A 357 5.37 2.10 -5.58
CA THR A 357 6.76 1.59 -5.68
C THR A 357 7.01 0.98 -7.07
N GLU A 358 6.08 0.15 -7.57
CA GLU A 358 6.19 -0.45 -8.89
C GLU A 358 6.19 0.59 -10.00
N ALA A 359 5.35 1.62 -9.91
CA ALA A 359 5.32 2.71 -10.88
C ALA A 359 6.61 3.54 -10.87
N LEU A 360 7.13 3.89 -9.68
CA LEU A 360 8.32 4.72 -9.52
C LEU A 360 9.59 4.11 -10.12
N ILE A 361 9.69 2.78 -10.18
CA ILE A 361 10.85 2.11 -10.80
C ILE A 361 10.68 1.90 -12.32
N ASN A 362 9.50 2.20 -12.86
CA ASN A 362 9.18 2.05 -14.28
C ASN A 362 9.24 3.38 -15.05
N LYS A 363 8.89 3.37 -16.34
CA LYS A 363 8.90 4.57 -17.20
C LYS A 363 7.54 5.26 -17.30
N CYS A 364 6.46 4.54 -16.95
CA CYS A 364 5.10 5.06 -17.06
C CYS A 364 4.89 6.26 -16.14
N GLN A 365 4.19 7.27 -16.63
CA GLN A 365 3.84 8.45 -15.85
C GLN A 365 2.62 8.19 -14.98
N MET A 366 2.58 8.75 -13.78
CA MET A 366 1.50 8.47 -12.83
C MET A 366 0.39 9.50 -12.89
N VAL A 367 -0.84 9.00 -12.98
CA VAL A 367 -2.07 9.73 -12.69
C VAL A 367 -2.61 9.20 -11.36
N LEU A 368 -2.73 10.08 -10.39
CA LEU A 368 -3.04 9.76 -9.01
C LEU A 368 -4.54 9.91 -8.77
N LEU A 369 -5.22 8.81 -8.54
CA LEU A 369 -6.64 8.78 -8.19
C LEU A 369 -6.81 8.09 -6.84
N PRO A 370 -6.49 8.78 -5.70
CA PRO A 370 -6.50 8.15 -4.40
C PRO A 370 -7.88 7.63 -4.03
N GLN A 371 -7.93 6.38 -3.54
CA GLN A 371 -9.09 5.88 -2.84
C GLN A 371 -9.29 6.71 -1.56
N LEU A 372 -10.52 6.85 -1.12
CA LEU A 372 -10.83 7.54 0.13
C LEU A 372 -10.37 6.69 1.32
N ASP A 373 -9.05 6.65 1.53
CA ASP A 373 -8.36 6.08 2.68
C ASP A 373 -7.17 6.95 3.08
N SER A 374 -6.74 6.89 4.34
CA SER A 374 -5.74 7.80 4.90
C SER A 374 -4.39 7.72 4.22
N ASP A 375 -3.88 6.53 3.94
CA ASP A 375 -2.56 6.36 3.31
C ASP A 375 -2.61 6.70 1.82
N HIS A 376 -3.64 6.32 1.09
CA HIS A 376 -3.77 6.64 -0.34
C HIS A 376 -3.84 8.15 -0.58
N ILE A 377 -4.60 8.88 0.26
CA ILE A 377 -4.71 10.34 0.19
C ILE A 377 -3.34 10.99 0.43
N ILE A 378 -2.68 10.63 1.52
CA ILE A 378 -1.38 11.20 1.87
C ILE A 378 -0.31 10.83 0.84
N ASN A 379 -0.31 9.59 0.35
CA ASN A 379 0.58 9.16 -0.72
C ASN A 379 0.35 9.97 -2.01
N ALA A 380 -0.91 10.22 -2.40
CA ALA A 380 -1.22 11.05 -3.56
C ALA A 380 -0.66 12.47 -3.40
N ARG A 381 -0.83 13.08 -2.22
CA ARG A 381 -0.27 14.42 -1.94
C ARG A 381 1.25 14.44 -1.97
N MET A 382 1.92 13.40 -1.45
CA MET A 382 3.38 13.29 -1.52
C MET A 382 3.89 13.17 -2.96
N MET A 383 3.19 12.37 -3.78
CA MET A 383 3.58 12.11 -5.17
C MET A 383 3.18 13.25 -6.13
N GLY A 384 2.11 13.97 -5.82
CA GLY A 384 1.57 15.08 -6.62
C GLY A 384 2.22 16.42 -6.27
N ASP A 385 1.43 17.36 -5.75
CA ASP A 385 1.85 18.73 -5.44
C ASP A 385 2.80 18.84 -4.24
N GLY A 386 3.06 17.73 -3.56
CA GLY A 386 3.94 17.63 -2.41
C GLY A 386 5.41 17.73 -2.74
N ASN A 387 6.21 16.98 -1.97
CA ASN A 387 7.67 17.09 -2.06
C ASN A 387 8.26 16.49 -3.35
N LEU A 388 7.60 15.54 -4.00
CA LEU A 388 8.18 14.76 -5.08
C LEU A 388 7.76 15.25 -6.47
N LYS A 389 6.52 15.65 -6.67
CA LYS A 389 5.94 16.06 -7.97
C LYS A 389 6.23 15.05 -9.09
N VAL A 390 5.92 13.78 -8.83
CA VAL A 390 6.17 12.67 -9.76
C VAL A 390 4.91 12.11 -10.39
N GLY A 391 3.75 12.71 -10.12
CA GLY A 391 2.45 12.35 -10.68
C GLY A 391 1.49 13.53 -10.70
N VAL A 392 0.38 13.38 -11.41
CA VAL A 392 -0.70 14.37 -11.49
C VAL A 392 -1.95 13.80 -10.86
N GLU A 393 -2.51 14.48 -9.87
CA GLU A 393 -3.73 14.05 -9.21
C GLU A 393 -4.97 14.41 -10.04
N VAL A 394 -5.92 13.46 -10.10
CA VAL A 394 -7.24 13.69 -10.69
C VAL A 394 -8.00 14.65 -9.78
N MET A 395 -8.41 15.79 -10.31
CA MET A 395 -9.19 16.79 -9.57
C MET A 395 -10.53 16.21 -9.15
N LYS A 396 -10.87 16.41 -7.89
CA LYS A 396 -12.13 15.98 -7.26
C LYS A 396 -12.86 17.19 -6.70
N GLY A 397 -14.18 17.07 -6.55
CA GLY A 397 -14.96 18.06 -5.80
C GLY A 397 -14.47 18.21 -4.37
N GLU A 398 -14.32 19.44 -3.91
CA GLU A 398 -13.81 19.75 -2.55
C GLU A 398 -14.70 19.17 -1.44
N GLU A 399 -16.02 19.24 -1.61
CA GLU A 399 -17.01 18.86 -0.61
C GLU A 399 -17.48 17.40 -0.75
N ASP A 400 -17.60 16.89 -1.98
CA ASP A 400 -18.17 15.57 -2.27
C ASP A 400 -17.14 14.50 -2.64
N GLY A 401 -15.92 14.93 -3.05
CA GLY A 401 -14.85 14.02 -3.44
C GLY A 401 -15.08 13.30 -4.77
N LEU A 402 -16.07 13.74 -5.56
CA LEU A 402 -16.39 13.12 -6.85
C LEU A 402 -15.46 13.67 -7.94
N PHE A 403 -15.04 12.79 -8.82
CA PHE A 403 -14.29 13.17 -10.02
C PHE A 403 -15.18 13.06 -11.25
N THR A 404 -14.82 13.76 -12.30
CA THR A 404 -15.53 13.74 -13.57
C THR A 404 -14.64 13.15 -14.66
N LYS A 405 -15.27 12.70 -15.76
CA LYS A 405 -14.54 12.22 -16.95
C LYS A 405 -13.58 13.26 -17.50
N GLU A 406 -13.95 14.55 -17.42
CA GLU A 406 -13.09 15.66 -17.83
C GLU A 406 -11.84 15.77 -16.93
N SER A 407 -11.98 15.59 -15.59
CA SER A 407 -10.84 15.64 -14.68
C SER A 407 -9.89 14.45 -14.88
N VAL A 408 -10.39 13.25 -15.15
CA VAL A 408 -9.58 12.09 -15.54
C VAL A 408 -8.84 12.36 -16.85
N TYR A 409 -9.57 12.80 -17.88
CA TYR A 409 -8.99 13.16 -19.18
C TYR A 409 -7.87 14.20 -19.03
N GLN A 410 -8.10 15.28 -18.29
CA GLN A 410 -7.10 16.34 -18.09
C GLN A 410 -5.84 15.83 -17.41
N ALA A 411 -5.98 15.04 -16.35
CA ALA A 411 -4.82 14.46 -15.65
C ALA A 411 -3.98 13.57 -16.57
N VAL A 412 -4.63 12.69 -17.34
CA VAL A 412 -3.93 11.85 -18.34
C VAL A 412 -3.29 12.70 -19.42
N LYS A 413 -3.99 13.71 -19.96
CA LYS A 413 -3.46 14.60 -20.99
C LYS A 413 -2.19 15.31 -20.50
N ILE A 414 -2.17 15.82 -19.28
CA ILE A 414 -0.98 16.50 -18.71
C ILE A 414 0.24 15.58 -18.75
N VAL A 415 0.10 14.35 -18.30
CA VAL A 415 1.26 13.44 -18.19
C VAL A 415 1.66 12.81 -19.54
N MET A 416 0.75 12.71 -20.50
CA MET A 416 0.97 12.08 -21.80
C MET A 416 1.35 13.07 -22.91
N ASP A 417 1.15 14.37 -22.70
CA ASP A 417 1.50 15.43 -23.67
C ASP A 417 2.92 15.91 -23.42
N ASP A 418 3.81 15.71 -24.41
CA ASP A 418 5.21 16.11 -24.33
C ASP A 418 5.40 17.63 -24.32
N GLU A 419 4.45 18.40 -24.83
CA GLU A 419 4.50 19.86 -24.87
C GLU A 419 3.97 20.49 -23.57
N ASN A 420 3.28 19.73 -22.72
CA ASN A 420 2.76 20.23 -21.46
C ASN A 420 3.88 20.52 -20.45
N GLU A 421 3.94 21.75 -19.93
CA GLU A 421 5.00 22.20 -19.03
C GLU A 421 5.01 21.41 -17.71
N LEU A 422 3.84 21.25 -17.05
CA LEU A 422 3.69 20.46 -15.83
C LEU A 422 4.04 18.98 -16.09
N GLY A 423 3.61 18.43 -17.23
CA GLY A 423 3.93 17.07 -17.63
C GLY A 423 5.45 16.87 -17.78
N ARG A 424 6.17 17.85 -18.34
CA ARG A 424 7.65 17.81 -18.41
C ARG A 424 8.31 17.84 -17.03
N GLU A 425 7.83 18.69 -16.12
CA GLU A 425 8.33 18.76 -14.73
C GLU A 425 8.15 17.41 -14.03
N VAL A 426 6.93 16.84 -14.09
CA VAL A 426 6.61 15.54 -13.48
C VAL A 426 7.49 14.43 -14.03
N ARG A 427 7.67 14.32 -15.35
CA ARG A 427 8.56 13.33 -15.99
C ARG A 427 10.01 13.47 -15.55
N ALA A 428 10.52 14.70 -15.44
CA ALA A 428 11.89 14.97 -14.99
C ALA A 428 12.08 14.54 -13.52
N ASN A 429 11.13 14.84 -12.65
CA ASN A 429 11.17 14.46 -11.25
C ASN A 429 11.00 12.95 -11.07
N HIS A 430 10.08 12.32 -11.82
CA HIS A 430 9.91 10.86 -11.81
C HIS A 430 11.23 10.17 -12.20
N THR A 431 11.90 10.67 -13.25
CA THR A 431 13.22 10.15 -13.66
C THR A 431 14.27 10.25 -12.55
N LYS A 432 14.28 11.34 -11.78
CA LYS A 432 15.19 11.52 -10.64
C LYS A 432 14.91 10.48 -9.54
N VAL A 433 13.63 10.31 -9.16
CA VAL A 433 13.25 9.35 -8.12
C VAL A 433 13.51 7.90 -8.57
N LYS A 434 13.18 7.59 -9.83
CA LYS A 434 13.52 6.30 -10.42
C LYS A 434 15.02 6.00 -10.36
N ASN A 435 15.86 6.95 -10.77
CA ASN A 435 17.32 6.79 -10.74
C ASN A 435 17.84 6.66 -9.30
N LEU A 436 17.21 7.33 -8.34
CA LEU A 436 17.52 7.15 -6.92
C LEU A 436 17.20 5.71 -6.48
N PHE A 437 16.00 5.22 -6.74
CA PHE A 437 15.56 3.87 -6.31
C PHE A 437 16.35 2.74 -7.00
N LEU A 438 16.64 2.89 -8.29
CA LEU A 438 17.41 1.92 -9.06
C LEU A 438 18.94 2.15 -8.95
N GLY A 439 19.35 3.14 -8.18
CA GLY A 439 20.76 3.39 -7.90
C GLY A 439 21.44 2.15 -7.29
N PRO A 440 22.64 1.80 -7.70
CA PRO A 440 23.24 0.47 -7.47
C PRO A 440 23.42 0.10 -6.00
N ASN A 441 23.33 1.06 -5.09
CA ASN A 441 23.61 0.82 -3.68
C ASN A 441 22.47 1.25 -2.72
N LEU A 442 21.45 1.98 -3.15
CA LEU A 442 20.47 2.54 -2.23
C LEU A 442 19.74 1.44 -1.43
N GLU A 443 19.06 0.52 -2.12
CA GLU A 443 18.31 -0.52 -1.44
C GLU A 443 19.21 -1.42 -0.59
N ALA A 444 20.37 -1.81 -1.13
CA ALA A 444 21.31 -2.65 -0.40
C ALA A 444 21.82 -1.95 0.87
N ALA A 445 22.23 -0.69 0.78
CA ALA A 445 22.69 0.09 1.93
C ALA A 445 21.59 0.31 2.97
N CYS A 446 20.36 0.61 2.53
CA CYS A 446 19.20 0.74 3.44
C CYS A 446 18.93 -0.57 4.19
N VAL A 447 18.89 -1.71 3.47
CA VAL A 447 18.64 -3.02 4.13
C VAL A 447 19.79 -3.42 5.04
N ASP A 448 21.05 -3.11 4.69
CA ASP A 448 22.21 -3.39 5.53
C ASP A 448 22.18 -2.56 6.83
N ASP A 449 21.89 -1.24 6.72
CA ASP A 449 21.70 -0.35 7.89
C ASP A 449 20.51 -0.82 8.74
N PHE A 450 19.41 -1.22 8.10
CA PHE A 450 18.25 -1.77 8.79
C PHE A 450 18.58 -3.03 9.57
N CYS A 451 19.33 -3.99 8.98
CA CYS A 451 19.78 -5.19 9.68
C CYS A 451 20.69 -4.85 10.87
N GLN A 452 21.62 -3.91 10.70
CA GLN A 452 22.50 -3.48 11.81
C GLN A 452 21.67 -2.88 12.96
N LYS A 453 20.74 -1.98 12.66
CA LYS A 453 19.86 -1.37 13.67
C LYS A 453 18.93 -2.37 14.36
N LEU A 454 18.48 -3.43 13.66
CA LEU A 454 17.75 -4.52 14.30
C LEU A 454 18.60 -5.29 15.31
N GLN A 455 19.88 -5.45 15.05
CA GLN A 455 20.82 -6.06 16.02
C GLN A 455 21.07 -5.16 17.21
N ASP A 456 21.16 -3.85 16.99
CA ASP A 456 21.35 -2.85 18.07
C ASP A 456 20.14 -2.76 19.03
N LEU A 457 18.97 -3.30 18.64
CA LEU A 457 17.78 -3.38 19.50
C LEU A 457 17.84 -4.51 20.55
N LEU A 458 18.70 -5.51 20.33
CA LEU A 458 18.82 -6.70 21.19
C LEU A 458 19.75 -6.48 22.38
#